data_701f123a7d3aca0039013519393c4c8b
#
_entry.id   701f123a7d3aca0039013519393c4c8b
#
_cell.length_a   1.000
_cell.length_b   1.000
_cell.length_c   1.000
_cell.angle_alpha   90.00
_cell.angle_beta   90.00
_cell.angle_gamma   90.00
#
_symmetry.space_group_name_H-M   'P 1'
#
loop_
_entity.id
_entity.type
_entity.pdbx_description
1 polymer ?
#
loop_
_entity_poly.entity_id
_entity_poly.type
_entity_poly.pdbx_seq_one_letter_code
_entity_poly.pdbx_strand_id
1 'polypeptide(L)'
;HFSLIKRVYYPVLRESVKGLTKAVALSDNMLKGLKDTFNVVPDFRKNPESNLTECYLNVNRIPGKKFPLIMFNHAYNSYREGNSCLCTELASNGYVVISVDHSHEAVCSEFDDGTVLFFDKTIKKKMYKPMIGGIITMLKLVRLAIFESWSQMMVRSLAIQLFSGKRIEV
;
A
#
# COMPACT_ATOMS: atom_id res chain seq x y z
N HIS A 1 -0.32 25.28 7.02
CA HIS A 1 0.08 24.89 5.65
C HIS A 1 0.34 23.40 5.65
N PHE A 2 -0.62 22.61 5.16
CA PHE A 2 -0.36 21.20 4.82
C PHE A 2 0.28 21.20 3.44
N SER A 3 1.60 21.16 3.37
CA SER A 3 2.30 20.80 2.14
C SER A 3 1.94 19.33 1.83
N LEU A 4 1.25 19.11 0.72
CA LEU A 4 0.81 17.77 0.35
C LEU A 4 2.02 16.97 -0.12
N ILE A 5 2.38 15.95 0.64
CA ILE A 5 3.42 14.97 0.30
C ILE A 5 2.88 14.08 -0.81
N LYS A 6 2.94 14.57 -2.04
CA LYS A 6 2.36 13.86 -3.19
C LYS A 6 3.31 13.89 -4.38
N ARG A 7 3.21 12.87 -5.21
CA ARG A 7 3.68 12.87 -6.59
C ARG A 7 2.50 12.73 -7.52
N VAL A 8 2.47 13.50 -8.59
CA VAL A 8 1.37 13.48 -9.55
C VAL A 8 1.90 13.04 -10.90
N TYR A 9 1.27 12.02 -11.47
CA TYR A 9 1.56 11.48 -12.79
C TYR A 9 0.47 11.92 -13.74
N TYR A 10 0.85 12.49 -14.87
CA TYR A 10 -0.07 12.98 -15.91
C TYR A 10 0.15 12.25 -17.23
N PRO A 11 -0.92 12.03 -18.03
CA PRO A 11 -0.77 11.70 -19.44
C PRO A 11 0.04 12.78 -20.16
N VAL A 12 1.01 12.36 -20.98
CA VAL A 12 1.86 13.26 -21.73
C VAL A 12 1.94 12.84 -23.19
N LEU A 13 2.13 13.81 -24.09
CA LEU A 13 2.41 13.53 -25.48
C LEU A 13 3.91 13.19 -25.62
N ARG A 14 4.23 12.15 -26.38
CA ARG A 14 5.61 11.70 -26.58
C ARG A 14 6.54 12.80 -27.06
N GLU A 15 6.03 13.71 -27.87
CA GLU A 15 6.79 14.85 -28.40
C GLU A 15 7.11 15.91 -27.35
N SER A 16 6.24 16.04 -26.32
CA SER A 16 6.38 17.08 -25.27
C SER A 16 7.46 16.77 -24.24
N VAL A 17 8.03 15.56 -24.25
CA VAL A 17 9.07 15.14 -23.29
C VAL A 17 10.49 15.21 -23.84
N LYS A 18 10.66 15.61 -25.10
CA LYS A 18 11.99 15.77 -25.72
C LYS A 18 12.78 16.86 -24.99
N GLY A 19 13.99 16.50 -24.53
CA GLY A 19 14.89 17.43 -23.82
C GLY A 19 14.52 17.65 -22.33
N LEU A 20 13.50 16.97 -21.80
CA LEU A 20 13.16 17.05 -20.37
C LEU A 20 13.99 16.07 -19.54
N THR A 21 14.23 16.44 -18.29
CA THR A 21 14.94 15.61 -17.31
C THR A 21 14.03 14.52 -16.78
N LYS A 22 14.51 13.27 -16.77
CA LYS A 22 13.83 12.16 -16.09
C LYS A 22 13.86 12.37 -14.57
N ALA A 23 12.78 11.96 -13.91
CA ALA A 23 12.71 12.00 -12.45
C ALA A 23 13.53 10.86 -11.84
N VAL A 24 14.17 11.12 -10.71
CA VAL A 24 14.80 10.06 -9.91
C VAL A 24 13.75 9.23 -9.18
N ALA A 25 14.00 7.93 -9.06
CA ALA A 25 13.12 7.01 -8.34
C ALA A 25 13.22 7.21 -6.83
N LEU A 26 14.45 7.37 -6.33
CA LEU A 26 14.75 7.47 -4.90
C LEU A 26 15.67 8.67 -4.65
N SER A 27 15.27 9.53 -3.70
CA SER A 27 16.12 10.60 -3.19
C SER A 27 17.15 10.04 -2.18
N ASP A 28 18.15 10.86 -1.81
CA ASP A 28 19.12 10.51 -0.78
C ASP A 28 18.47 10.26 0.59
N ASN A 29 17.43 11.03 0.92
CA ASN A 29 16.66 10.84 2.14
C ASN A 29 15.88 9.53 2.12
N MET A 30 15.31 9.15 0.97
CA MET A 30 14.65 7.88 0.78
C MET A 30 15.62 6.70 0.93
N LEU A 31 16.82 6.80 0.36
CA LEU A 31 17.88 5.79 0.50
C LEU A 31 18.29 5.62 1.97
N LYS A 32 18.41 6.73 2.70
CA LYS A 32 18.65 6.71 4.15
C LYS A 32 17.51 6.01 4.90
N GLY A 33 16.26 6.36 4.61
CA GLY A 33 15.09 5.74 5.23
C GLY A 33 15.01 4.23 4.97
N LEU A 34 15.31 3.79 3.76
CA LEU A 34 15.37 2.36 3.40
C LEU A 34 16.46 1.63 4.22
N LYS A 35 17.65 2.23 4.35
CA LYS A 35 18.72 1.69 5.17
C LYS A 35 18.31 1.56 6.62
N ASP A 36 17.73 2.61 7.21
CA ASP A 36 17.35 2.65 8.62
C ASP A 36 16.18 1.72 8.94
N THR A 37 15.30 1.47 7.97
CA THR A 37 14.10 0.65 8.14
C THR A 37 14.35 -0.83 7.86
N PHE A 38 15.05 -1.14 6.76
CA PHE A 38 15.20 -2.51 6.24
C PHE A 38 16.64 -3.01 6.21
N ASN A 39 17.61 -2.17 6.53
CA ASN A 39 19.06 -2.43 6.39
C ASN A 39 19.45 -2.78 4.94
N VAL A 40 18.72 -2.25 3.97
CA VAL A 40 18.96 -2.43 2.53
C VAL A 40 19.17 -1.07 1.89
N VAL A 41 20.22 -0.96 1.11
CA VAL A 41 20.47 0.22 0.25
C VAL A 41 20.73 -0.27 -1.15
N PRO A 42 19.85 0.05 -2.12
CA PRO A 42 20.17 -0.16 -3.52
C PRO A 42 21.44 0.61 -3.91
N ASP A 43 22.39 -0.06 -4.54
CA ASP A 43 23.64 0.58 -4.96
C ASP A 43 23.52 1.24 -6.33
N PHE A 44 22.97 2.45 -6.34
CA PHE A 44 22.86 3.26 -7.57
C PHE A 44 24.16 4.01 -7.92
N ARG A 45 25.19 3.99 -7.07
CA ARG A 45 26.45 4.66 -7.34
C ARG A 45 27.23 4.03 -8.50
N LYS A 46 27.05 2.73 -8.71
CA LYS A 46 27.66 1.99 -9.85
C LYS A 46 26.93 2.24 -11.16
N ASN A 47 25.64 2.51 -11.11
CA ASN A 47 24.82 2.83 -12.27
C ASN A 47 23.75 3.88 -11.91
N PRO A 48 24.08 5.18 -11.92
CA PRO A 48 23.15 6.25 -11.59
C PRO A 48 21.89 6.25 -12.46
N GLU A 49 21.98 5.81 -13.72
CA GLU A 49 20.84 5.74 -14.64
C GLU A 49 19.76 4.74 -14.16
N SER A 50 20.15 3.74 -13.38
CA SER A 50 19.19 2.78 -12.79
C SER A 50 18.25 3.40 -11.75
N ASN A 51 18.59 4.59 -11.23
CA ASN A 51 17.71 5.37 -10.34
C ASN A 51 16.79 6.34 -11.08
N LEU A 52 16.82 6.36 -12.42
CA LEU A 52 15.89 7.16 -13.22
C LEU A 52 14.59 6.39 -13.47
N THR A 53 13.47 7.12 -13.40
CA THR A 53 12.14 6.58 -13.75
C THR A 53 11.85 6.83 -15.23
N GLU A 54 10.79 6.22 -15.74
CA GLU A 54 10.23 6.59 -17.06
C GLU A 54 9.38 7.87 -17.00
N CYS A 55 9.41 8.60 -15.89
CA CYS A 55 8.71 9.86 -15.69
C CYS A 55 9.63 11.05 -15.97
N TYR A 56 9.05 12.13 -16.45
CA TYR A 56 9.75 13.38 -16.73
C TYR A 56 9.28 14.48 -15.79
N LEU A 57 10.22 15.36 -15.39
CA LEU A 57 9.92 16.52 -14.55
C LEU A 57 9.36 17.68 -15.39
N ASN A 58 8.52 18.49 -14.76
CA ASN A 58 8.01 19.75 -15.34
C ASN A 58 7.28 19.60 -16.67
N VAL A 59 6.59 18.48 -16.85
CA VAL A 59 5.83 18.25 -18.08
C VAL A 59 4.55 19.07 -18.07
N ASN A 60 4.28 19.77 -19.16
CA ASN A 60 3.02 20.46 -19.35
C ASN A 60 1.90 19.44 -19.59
N ARG A 61 0.78 19.60 -18.86
CA ARG A 61 -0.42 18.81 -19.09
C ARG A 61 -0.99 19.10 -20.49
N ILE A 62 -1.66 18.12 -21.06
CA ILE A 62 -2.34 18.27 -22.37
C ILE A 62 -3.48 19.27 -22.20
N PRO A 63 -3.46 20.42 -22.91
CA PRO A 63 -4.49 21.45 -22.74
C PRO A 63 -5.86 20.97 -23.26
N GLY A 64 -6.93 21.44 -22.63
CA GLY A 64 -8.30 21.16 -23.05
C GLY A 64 -8.83 19.74 -22.82
N LYS A 65 -7.98 18.80 -22.35
CA LYS A 65 -8.41 17.43 -22.04
C LYS A 65 -8.70 17.26 -20.55
N LYS A 66 -9.74 16.48 -20.25
CA LYS A 66 -10.06 16.00 -18.89
C LYS A 66 -9.71 14.52 -18.82
N PHE A 67 -9.09 14.14 -17.71
CA PHE A 67 -8.70 12.76 -17.43
C PHE A 67 -9.30 12.31 -16.11
N PRO A 68 -9.73 11.06 -15.97
CA PRO A 68 -10.16 10.52 -14.69
C PRO A 68 -8.99 10.52 -13.69
N LEU A 69 -9.33 10.75 -12.42
CA LEU A 69 -8.37 10.85 -11.32
C LEU A 69 -8.34 9.55 -10.52
N ILE A 70 -7.13 9.06 -10.25
CA ILE A 70 -6.86 7.93 -9.35
C ILE A 70 -6.02 8.45 -8.18
N MET A 71 -6.44 8.15 -6.95
CA MET A 71 -5.60 8.30 -5.76
C MET A 71 -4.96 6.97 -5.42
N PHE A 72 -3.63 6.96 -5.36
CA PHE A 72 -2.85 5.79 -4.98
C PHE A 72 -2.28 5.99 -3.57
N ASN A 73 -2.55 5.04 -2.69
CA ASN A 73 -2.01 4.98 -1.34
C ASN A 73 -1.05 3.80 -1.23
N HIS A 74 0.15 4.05 -0.76
CA HIS A 74 1.15 3.01 -0.58
C HIS A 74 0.82 2.10 0.63
N ALA A 75 1.36 0.89 0.64
CA ALA A 75 1.28 0.00 1.78
C ALA A 75 2.14 0.50 2.94
N TYR A 76 1.85 0.05 4.16
CA TYR A 76 2.63 0.35 5.35
C TYR A 76 4.12 0.00 5.16
N ASN A 77 5.03 0.87 5.60
CA ASN A 77 6.47 0.81 5.35
C ASN A 77 6.87 0.90 3.86
N SER A 78 6.01 1.42 3.00
CA SER A 78 6.36 1.72 1.62
C SER A 78 6.52 3.23 1.44
N TYR A 79 6.38 3.74 0.24
CA TYR A 79 6.53 5.15 -0.09
C TYR A 79 5.80 5.43 -1.42
N ARG A 80 5.51 6.70 -1.70
CA ARG A 80 4.74 7.13 -2.89
C ARG A 80 5.35 6.71 -4.24
N GLU A 81 6.68 6.59 -4.31
CA GLU A 81 7.37 6.15 -5.51
C GLU A 81 7.46 4.62 -5.64
N GLY A 82 7.12 3.87 -4.60
CA GLY A 82 7.28 2.41 -4.56
C GLY A 82 6.52 1.64 -5.64
N ASN A 83 5.49 2.27 -6.21
CA ASN A 83 4.72 1.72 -7.32
C ASN A 83 4.73 2.65 -8.56
N SER A 84 5.84 3.34 -8.79
CA SER A 84 5.99 4.26 -9.93
C SER A 84 5.67 3.62 -11.27
N CYS A 85 6.06 2.36 -11.49
CA CYS A 85 5.74 1.64 -12.73
C CYS A 85 4.23 1.55 -12.95
N LEU A 86 3.45 1.18 -11.92
CA LEU A 86 2.00 1.12 -12.00
C LEU A 86 1.39 2.52 -12.24
N CYS A 87 1.85 3.52 -11.50
CA CYS A 87 1.35 4.89 -11.63
C CYS A 87 1.65 5.47 -13.03
N THR A 88 2.84 5.17 -13.57
CA THR A 88 3.24 5.58 -14.93
C THR A 88 2.41 4.88 -15.99
N GLU A 89 2.16 3.58 -15.85
CA GLU A 89 1.31 2.82 -16.77
C GLU A 89 -0.12 3.34 -16.77
N LEU A 90 -0.72 3.60 -15.61
CA LEU A 90 -2.03 4.21 -15.52
C LEU A 90 -2.06 5.61 -16.18
N ALA A 91 -1.03 6.42 -15.96
CA ALA A 91 -0.95 7.74 -16.58
C ALA A 91 -0.82 7.64 -18.11
N SER A 92 -0.05 6.68 -18.63
CA SER A 92 0.08 6.43 -20.08
C SER A 92 -1.24 6.02 -20.74
N ASN A 93 -2.10 5.38 -19.95
CA ASN A 93 -3.45 4.96 -20.35
C ASN A 93 -4.54 6.02 -20.11
N GLY A 94 -4.16 7.27 -19.85
CA GLY A 94 -5.08 8.40 -19.81
C GLY A 94 -5.68 8.69 -18.44
N TYR A 95 -5.02 8.32 -17.36
CA TYR A 95 -5.42 8.69 -16.00
C TYR A 95 -4.48 9.76 -15.42
N VAL A 96 -5.00 10.62 -14.56
CA VAL A 96 -4.17 11.39 -13.63
C VAL A 96 -4.04 10.58 -12.36
N VAL A 97 -2.82 10.29 -11.93
CA VAL A 97 -2.58 9.49 -10.71
C VAL A 97 -1.91 10.38 -9.67
N ILE A 98 -2.50 10.47 -8.48
CA ILE A 98 -1.90 11.11 -7.32
C ILE A 98 -1.44 10.03 -6.35
N SER A 99 -0.14 9.91 -6.15
CA SER A 99 0.45 9.05 -5.13
C SER A 99 0.84 9.88 -3.91
N VAL A 100 0.46 9.44 -2.71
CA VAL A 100 0.58 10.18 -1.45
C VAL A 100 1.41 9.39 -0.45
N ASP A 101 2.32 10.08 0.28
CA ASP A 101 2.97 9.50 1.45
C ASP A 101 2.13 9.71 2.71
N HIS A 102 2.14 8.72 3.58
CA HIS A 102 1.59 8.79 4.93
C HIS A 102 2.73 9.10 5.91
N SER A 103 2.72 10.30 6.49
CA SER A 103 3.74 10.76 7.43
C SER A 103 3.93 9.74 8.56
N HIS A 104 5.20 9.43 8.88
CA HIS A 104 5.62 8.43 9.87
C HIS A 104 5.30 6.96 9.52
N GLU A 105 4.45 6.70 8.54
CA GLU A 105 4.16 5.34 8.05
C GLU A 105 4.96 5.00 6.78
N ALA A 106 5.31 6.02 6.00
CA ALA A 106 6.23 5.89 4.88
C ALA A 106 7.67 5.74 5.37
N VAL A 107 8.51 5.05 4.59
CA VAL A 107 9.95 4.93 4.84
C VAL A 107 10.59 6.31 5.01
N CYS A 108 10.19 7.24 4.17
CA CYS A 108 10.59 8.64 4.21
C CYS A 108 9.50 9.48 3.53
N SER A 109 9.19 10.63 4.10
CA SER A 109 8.28 11.62 3.55
C SER A 109 9.00 12.96 3.45
N GLU A 110 9.13 13.48 2.23
CA GLU A 110 9.78 14.76 1.95
C GLU A 110 8.74 15.80 1.58
N PHE A 111 8.74 16.91 2.31
CA PHE A 111 7.83 18.03 2.10
C PHE A 111 8.50 19.13 1.28
N ASP A 112 7.69 19.95 0.60
CA ASP A 112 8.16 21.05 -0.24
C ASP A 112 8.90 22.15 0.55
N ASP A 113 8.68 22.24 1.87
CA ASP A 113 9.37 23.16 2.78
C ASP A 113 10.75 22.65 3.25
N GLY A 114 11.20 21.50 2.75
CA GLY A 114 12.44 20.84 3.14
C GLY A 114 12.33 19.96 4.39
N THR A 115 11.17 19.90 5.03
CA THR A 115 10.94 18.98 6.16
C THR A 115 11.02 17.54 5.68
N VAL A 116 11.74 16.71 6.45
CA VAL A 116 11.87 15.27 6.17
C VAL A 116 11.42 14.48 7.38
N LEU A 117 10.44 13.60 7.20
CA LEU A 117 9.95 12.69 8.23
C LEU A 117 10.29 11.24 7.84
N PHE A 118 10.88 10.52 8.78
CA PHE A 118 11.17 9.10 8.61
C PHE A 118 10.13 8.23 9.30
N PHE A 119 10.12 6.95 8.93
CA PHE A 119 9.28 5.93 9.51
C PHE A 119 9.42 5.85 11.03
N ASP A 120 8.30 5.91 11.74
CA ASP A 120 8.26 5.80 13.20
C ASP A 120 7.91 4.36 13.64
N LYS A 121 8.93 3.62 14.08
CA LYS A 121 8.76 2.25 14.61
C LYS A 121 7.84 2.15 15.83
N THR A 122 7.61 3.25 16.53
CA THR A 122 6.74 3.26 17.74
C THR A 122 5.26 3.22 17.38
N ILE A 123 4.87 3.81 16.24
CA ILE A 123 3.49 3.78 15.73
C ILE A 123 3.06 2.34 15.43
N LYS A 124 3.97 1.53 14.89
CA LYS A 124 3.72 0.11 14.65
C LYS A 124 3.19 -0.61 15.89
N LYS A 125 3.83 -0.42 17.04
CA LYS A 125 3.41 -1.08 18.30
C LYS A 125 2.02 -0.63 18.74
N LYS A 126 1.66 0.64 18.53
CA LYS A 126 0.36 1.19 18.92
C LYS A 126 -0.77 0.68 18.02
N MET A 127 -0.53 0.53 16.71
CA MET A 127 -1.55 0.07 15.75
C MET A 127 -1.77 -1.44 15.79
N TYR A 128 -0.72 -2.23 15.89
CA TYR A 128 -0.84 -3.70 15.84
C TYR A 128 -1.49 -4.31 17.08
N LYS A 129 -1.30 -3.70 18.26
CA LYS A 129 -1.86 -4.23 19.49
C LYS A 129 -3.40 -4.37 19.47
N PRO A 130 -4.17 -3.33 19.12
CA PRO A 130 -5.63 -3.45 19.01
C PRO A 130 -6.06 -4.32 17.83
N MET A 131 -5.34 -4.30 16.71
CA MET A 131 -5.67 -5.10 15.52
C MET A 131 -5.51 -6.60 15.79
N ILE A 132 -4.40 -7.02 16.42
CA ILE A 132 -4.19 -8.41 16.82
C ILE A 132 -5.24 -8.84 17.84
N GLY A 133 -5.57 -7.97 18.80
CA GLY A 133 -6.65 -8.22 19.77
C GLY A 133 -8.00 -8.44 19.08
N GLY A 134 -8.33 -7.63 18.07
CA GLY A 134 -9.55 -7.78 17.27
C GLY A 134 -9.58 -9.09 16.47
N ILE A 135 -8.48 -9.46 15.83
CA ILE A 135 -8.37 -10.72 15.08
C ILE A 135 -8.52 -11.93 16.02
N ILE A 136 -7.85 -11.92 17.18
CA ILE A 136 -7.97 -12.99 18.17
C ILE A 136 -9.41 -13.11 18.66
N THR A 137 -10.08 -11.99 18.93
CA THR A 137 -11.48 -11.98 19.35
C THR A 137 -12.39 -12.54 18.26
N MET A 138 -12.19 -12.11 17.01
CA MET A 138 -12.94 -12.62 15.85
C MET A 138 -12.75 -14.14 15.70
N LEU A 139 -11.51 -14.64 15.79
CA LEU A 139 -11.23 -16.08 15.69
C LEU A 139 -11.89 -16.88 16.83
N LYS A 140 -11.94 -16.33 18.07
CA LYS A 140 -12.67 -16.95 19.19
C LYS A 140 -14.17 -17.02 18.92
N LEU A 141 -14.78 -15.96 18.39
CA LEU A 141 -16.20 -15.93 18.04
C LEU A 141 -16.54 -16.92 16.93
N VAL A 142 -15.72 -16.99 15.88
CA VAL A 142 -15.89 -17.98 14.81
C VAL A 142 -15.79 -19.40 15.34
N ARG A 143 -14.82 -19.68 16.23
CA ARG A 143 -14.68 -20.99 16.85
C ARG A 143 -15.91 -21.37 17.71
N LEU A 144 -16.45 -20.43 18.47
CA LEU A 144 -17.67 -20.64 19.25
C LEU A 144 -18.87 -20.92 18.35
N ALA A 145 -19.07 -20.13 17.29
CA ALA A 145 -20.17 -20.33 16.35
C ALA A 145 -20.10 -21.71 15.64
N ILE A 146 -18.89 -22.14 15.25
CA ILE A 146 -18.68 -23.48 14.69
C ILE A 146 -19.02 -24.56 15.73
N PHE A 147 -18.54 -24.40 16.96
CA PHE A 147 -18.83 -25.38 18.03
C PHE A 147 -20.32 -25.49 18.33
N GLU A 148 -21.04 -24.37 18.41
CA GLU A 148 -22.49 -24.36 18.62
C GLU A 148 -23.23 -25.04 17.44
N SER A 149 -22.83 -24.75 16.22
CA SER A 149 -23.40 -25.39 15.03
C SER A 149 -23.19 -26.92 15.03
N TRP A 150 -22.00 -27.37 15.40
CA TRP A 150 -21.69 -28.80 15.55
C TRP A 150 -22.50 -29.45 16.67
N SER A 151 -22.62 -28.80 17.84
CA SER A 151 -23.40 -29.33 18.96
C SER A 151 -24.86 -29.47 18.60
N GLN A 152 -25.48 -28.49 17.95
CA GLN A 152 -26.85 -28.57 17.46
C GLN A 152 -27.07 -29.68 16.43
N MET A 153 -26.11 -29.88 15.50
CA MET A 153 -26.17 -30.94 14.51
C MET A 153 -26.10 -32.32 15.19
N MET A 154 -25.22 -32.50 16.18
CA MET A 154 -25.12 -33.74 16.94
C MET A 154 -26.39 -34.04 17.73
N VAL A 155 -26.97 -33.05 18.43
CA VAL A 155 -28.22 -33.21 19.16
C VAL A 155 -29.38 -33.57 18.25
N ARG A 156 -29.49 -32.94 17.06
CA ARG A 156 -30.50 -33.29 16.05
C ARG A 156 -30.29 -34.69 15.50
N SER A 157 -29.07 -35.12 15.24
CA SER A 157 -28.75 -36.47 14.78
C SER A 157 -29.13 -37.51 15.80
N LEU A 158 -28.79 -37.31 17.09
CA LEU A 158 -29.19 -38.19 18.18
C LEU A 158 -30.73 -38.25 18.39
N ALA A 159 -31.39 -37.09 18.30
CA ALA A 159 -32.84 -37.03 18.39
C ALA A 159 -33.50 -37.84 17.25
N ILE A 160 -33.02 -37.68 16.01
CA ILE A 160 -33.56 -38.48 14.87
C ILE A 160 -33.34 -39.97 15.07
N GLN A 161 -32.19 -40.40 15.61
CA GLN A 161 -31.91 -41.81 15.90
C GLN A 161 -32.82 -42.34 17.01
N LEU A 162 -33.03 -41.59 18.10
CA LEU A 162 -33.91 -41.99 19.17
C LEU A 162 -35.39 -42.08 18.77
N PHE A 163 -35.86 -41.15 17.94
CA PHE A 163 -37.25 -41.12 17.48
C PHE A 163 -37.51 -42.03 16.28
N SER A 164 -36.51 -42.44 15.51
CA SER A 164 -36.65 -43.32 14.36
C SER A 164 -36.73 -44.84 14.75
N GLY A 165 -36.54 -45.17 16.01
CA GLY A 165 -36.63 -46.59 16.49
C GLY A 165 -35.53 -47.51 15.94
N LYS A 166 -34.51 -46.98 15.27
CA LYS A 166 -33.37 -47.79 14.78
C LYS A 166 -32.42 -48.06 15.97
N ARG A 167 -32.31 -49.32 16.37
CA ARG A 167 -31.26 -49.79 17.26
C ARG A 167 -29.91 -49.50 16.67
N ILE A 168 -29.05 -48.95 17.50
CA ILE A 168 -27.61 -48.86 17.20
C ILE A 168 -27.08 -50.28 17.41
N GLU A 169 -26.72 -50.99 16.31
CA GLU A 169 -25.88 -52.18 16.44
C GLU A 169 -24.45 -51.68 16.65
N VAL A 170 -23.88 -52.12 17.79
CA VAL A 170 -22.49 -51.80 18.20
C VAL A 170 -21.52 -52.72 17.46
#